data_431606098add6c1245a2f1d688b8cc43
#
_entry.id   431606098add6c1245a2f1d688b8cc43
#
_cell.length_a   1.000
_cell.length_b   1.000
_cell.length_c   1.000
_cell.angle_alpha   90.00
_cell.angle_beta   90.00
_cell.angle_gamma   90.00
#
_symmetry.space_group_name_H-M   'P 1'
#
loop_
_entity.id
_entity.type
_entity.pdbx_description
1 polymer ?
#
loop_
_entity_poly.entity_id
_entity_poly.type
_entity_poly.pdbx_seq_one_letter_code
_entity_poly.pdbx_strand_id
1 'polypeptide(L)'
;MKILVTGAAGFIGSHLAGRLLAEGREVTGVDNLNPYYDPRLKRARLRRLTAKPGFEFIQADLADRGGAEAVFARGPYDIVVHLAAQAGVRYSIENPHAYTESNVTGFLHVLEGCRRKGIERLIYASSSSVYAGNRKTPFAVGDAVETPVSLYAATKRAGELMAHCYTHLFGIATTGLRFFTVYGPWGRPDMAPFKFVHAIERGQRIDLYNYGRMLRDFTYIDDIVEGLTRVIDRPQTGYRLYNVGHGSPVGLLEFVHTVERALGKRARRRFVPMVPGDVVETHAEVEEFFRYTGFHPATPVAVGVERLVAWYRAYADLCVPVTQQATAV
;
A
#
# COMPACT_ATOMS: atom_id res chain seq x y z
N MET A 1 -22.81 5.72 -6.89
CA MET A 1 -22.11 5.18 -5.70
C MET A 1 -21.06 6.20 -5.30
N LYS A 2 -21.15 6.69 -4.06
CA LYS A 2 -20.19 7.64 -3.46
C LYS A 2 -19.22 6.90 -2.54
N ILE A 3 -17.93 6.96 -2.85
CA ILE A 3 -16.89 6.18 -2.20
C ILE A 3 -15.95 7.11 -1.42
N LEU A 4 -15.74 6.82 -0.14
CA LEU A 4 -14.69 7.46 0.65
C LEU A 4 -13.39 6.69 0.47
N VAL A 5 -12.37 7.32 -0.12
CA VAL A 5 -11.01 6.75 -0.25
C VAL A 5 -10.06 7.51 0.66
N THR A 6 -9.60 6.87 1.72
CA THR A 6 -8.58 7.48 2.58
C THR A 6 -7.17 7.14 2.07
N GLY A 7 -6.19 8.01 2.31
CA GLY A 7 -4.87 7.89 1.69
C GLY A 7 -4.90 8.20 0.19
N ALA A 8 -5.81 9.07 -0.24
CA ALA A 8 -6.05 9.40 -1.66
C ALA A 8 -4.87 10.08 -2.36
N ALA A 9 -3.98 10.74 -1.62
CA ALA A 9 -2.71 11.26 -2.15
C ALA A 9 -1.57 10.22 -2.10
N GLY A 10 -1.84 9.04 -1.54
CA GLY A 10 -0.92 7.90 -1.50
C GLY A 10 -0.77 7.21 -2.86
N PHE A 11 0.11 6.23 -2.93
CA PHE A 11 0.38 5.48 -4.16
C PHE A 11 -0.86 4.71 -4.65
N ILE A 12 -1.35 3.77 -3.86
CA ILE A 12 -2.50 2.94 -4.24
C ILE A 12 -3.77 3.78 -4.30
N GLY A 13 -3.99 4.65 -3.29
CA GLY A 13 -5.20 5.48 -3.19
C GLY A 13 -5.42 6.40 -4.39
N SER A 14 -4.35 7.03 -4.91
CA SER A 14 -4.47 7.91 -6.07
C SER A 14 -4.78 7.17 -7.38
N HIS A 15 -4.27 5.95 -7.55
CA HIS A 15 -4.60 5.12 -8.71
C HIS A 15 -6.04 4.59 -8.63
N LEU A 16 -6.45 4.10 -7.46
CA LEU A 16 -7.81 3.63 -7.24
C LEU A 16 -8.83 4.76 -7.47
N ALA A 17 -8.62 5.93 -6.84
CA ALA A 17 -9.49 7.08 -7.04
C ALA A 17 -9.58 7.46 -8.52
N GLY A 18 -8.44 7.49 -9.23
CA GLY A 18 -8.40 7.78 -10.67
C GLY A 18 -9.18 6.78 -11.52
N ARG A 19 -9.17 5.49 -11.17
CA ARG A 19 -9.92 4.43 -11.84
C ARG A 19 -11.42 4.54 -11.57
N LEU A 20 -11.81 4.72 -10.30
CA LEU A 20 -13.21 4.88 -9.90
C LEU A 20 -13.88 6.09 -10.59
N LEU A 21 -13.16 7.22 -10.67
CA LEU A 21 -13.63 8.41 -11.39
C LEU A 21 -13.78 8.15 -12.90
N ALA A 22 -12.86 7.39 -13.50
CA ALA A 22 -12.96 7.02 -14.90
C ALA A 22 -14.16 6.11 -15.22
N GLU A 23 -14.65 5.39 -14.21
CA GLU A 23 -15.87 4.57 -14.26
C GLU A 23 -17.14 5.37 -13.89
N GLY A 24 -17.04 6.69 -13.73
CA GLY A 24 -18.19 7.56 -13.43
C GLY A 24 -18.67 7.50 -11.98
N ARG A 25 -17.85 7.02 -11.03
CA ARG A 25 -18.19 6.99 -9.60
C ARG A 25 -17.80 8.31 -8.94
N GLU A 26 -18.50 8.67 -7.88
CA GLU A 26 -18.14 9.80 -7.03
C GLU A 26 -17.13 9.37 -5.97
N VAL A 27 -16.05 10.12 -5.81
CA VAL A 27 -14.97 9.81 -4.88
C VAL A 27 -14.68 11.01 -3.97
N THR A 28 -14.85 10.82 -2.67
CA THR A 28 -14.27 11.74 -1.68
C THR A 28 -12.93 11.18 -1.24
N GLY A 29 -11.85 11.90 -1.55
CA GLY A 29 -10.48 11.54 -1.18
C GLY A 29 -10.03 12.24 0.10
N VAL A 30 -9.39 11.51 1.02
CA VAL A 30 -8.82 12.06 2.25
C VAL A 30 -7.34 11.73 2.36
N ASP A 31 -6.52 12.72 2.72
CA ASP A 31 -5.09 12.54 3.05
C ASP A 31 -4.63 13.70 3.94
N ASN A 32 -3.71 13.47 4.86
CA ASN A 32 -3.13 14.52 5.69
C ASN A 32 -1.93 15.22 5.05
N LEU A 33 -1.44 14.69 3.91
CA LEU A 33 -0.26 15.16 3.18
C LEU A 33 1.01 15.19 4.05
N ASN A 34 1.14 14.25 5.00
CA ASN A 34 2.29 14.22 5.89
C ASN A 34 3.63 14.22 5.14
N PRO A 35 4.70 14.79 5.73
CA PRO A 35 5.99 14.96 5.07
C PRO A 35 6.92 13.75 5.20
N TYR A 36 6.42 12.54 5.41
CA TYR A 36 7.22 11.31 5.49
C TYR A 36 8.14 11.15 4.26
N TYR A 37 7.65 11.52 3.10
CA TYR A 37 8.44 11.79 1.90
C TYR A 37 7.97 13.09 1.27
N ASP A 38 8.70 13.60 0.26
CA ASP A 38 8.42 14.90 -0.36
C ASP A 38 6.93 15.08 -0.72
N PRO A 39 6.22 16.02 -0.08
CA PRO A 39 4.79 16.25 -0.33
C PRO A 39 4.48 16.70 -1.76
N ARG A 40 5.48 17.15 -2.54
CA ARG A 40 5.28 17.49 -3.96
C ARG A 40 4.75 16.31 -4.76
N LEU A 41 5.23 15.08 -4.46
CA LEU A 41 4.72 13.87 -5.11
C LEU A 41 3.23 13.62 -4.75
N LYS A 42 2.85 13.80 -3.48
CA LYS A 42 1.45 13.69 -3.04
C LYS A 42 0.56 14.72 -3.74
N ARG A 43 0.99 15.98 -3.77
CA ARG A 43 0.26 17.05 -4.48
C ARG A 43 0.15 16.80 -5.98
N ALA A 44 1.19 16.22 -6.60
CA ALA A 44 1.15 15.88 -8.02
C ALA A 44 0.15 14.76 -8.32
N ARG A 45 0.03 13.75 -7.45
CA ARG A 45 -1.02 12.72 -7.55
C ARG A 45 -2.42 13.35 -7.41
N LEU A 46 -2.63 14.25 -6.46
CA LEU A 46 -3.90 14.94 -6.27
C LEU A 46 -4.28 15.81 -7.48
N ARG A 47 -3.35 16.56 -8.08
CA ARG A 47 -3.65 17.35 -9.28
C ARG A 47 -4.26 16.53 -10.41
N ARG A 48 -3.86 15.25 -10.54
CA ARG A 48 -4.44 14.33 -11.53
C ARG A 48 -5.89 13.93 -11.22
N LEU A 49 -6.31 14.03 -9.96
CA LEU A 49 -7.65 13.70 -9.50
C LEU A 49 -8.56 14.93 -9.49
N THR A 50 -8.08 16.06 -8.95
CA THR A 50 -8.87 17.29 -8.82
C THR A 50 -9.31 17.89 -10.15
N ALA A 51 -8.65 17.52 -11.25
CA ALA A 51 -9.07 17.89 -12.60
C ALA A 51 -10.24 17.04 -13.14
N LYS A 52 -10.65 15.99 -12.43
CA LYS A 52 -11.71 15.08 -12.88
C LYS A 52 -13.04 15.41 -12.20
N PRO A 53 -14.17 15.38 -12.93
CA PRO A 53 -15.49 15.52 -12.32
C PRO A 53 -15.76 14.38 -11.33
N GLY A 54 -16.54 14.65 -10.28
CA GLY A 54 -16.90 13.66 -9.26
C GLY A 54 -15.85 13.44 -8.18
N PHE A 55 -14.74 14.19 -8.17
CA PHE A 55 -13.72 14.12 -7.12
C PHE A 55 -13.83 15.30 -6.15
N GLU A 56 -13.97 14.99 -4.88
CA GLU A 56 -13.82 15.93 -3.76
C GLU A 56 -12.59 15.54 -2.93
N PHE A 57 -11.78 16.53 -2.53
CA PHE A 57 -10.62 16.31 -1.66
C PHE A 57 -10.79 16.99 -0.32
N ILE A 58 -10.55 16.25 0.77
CA ILE A 58 -10.53 16.74 2.13
C ILE A 58 -9.13 16.51 2.70
N GLN A 59 -8.43 17.59 3.05
CA GLN A 59 -7.19 17.47 3.79
C GLN A 59 -7.51 17.33 5.27
N ALA A 60 -7.32 16.13 5.83
CA ALA A 60 -7.57 15.83 7.24
C ALA A 60 -6.64 14.74 7.75
N ASP A 61 -6.29 14.80 9.02
CA ASP A 61 -5.62 13.71 9.73
C ASP A 61 -6.68 12.83 10.43
N LEU A 62 -6.72 11.56 10.05
CA LEU A 62 -7.64 10.61 10.65
C LEU A 62 -7.22 10.16 12.07
N ALA A 63 -5.97 10.43 12.47
CA ALA A 63 -5.52 10.25 13.85
C ALA A 63 -6.13 11.32 14.79
N ASP A 64 -6.49 12.50 14.24
CA ASP A 64 -7.29 13.48 14.96
C ASP A 64 -8.79 13.11 14.88
N ARG A 65 -9.41 12.96 16.05
CA ARG A 65 -10.82 12.57 16.14
C ARG A 65 -11.75 13.60 15.48
N GLY A 66 -11.51 14.89 15.71
CA GLY A 66 -12.32 15.96 15.12
C GLY A 66 -12.21 15.99 13.60
N GLY A 67 -10.99 15.81 13.08
CA GLY A 67 -10.73 15.68 11.64
C GLY A 67 -11.46 14.48 11.03
N ALA A 68 -11.42 13.33 11.68
CA ALA A 68 -12.15 12.14 11.23
C ALA A 68 -13.67 12.37 11.26
N GLU A 69 -14.24 12.91 12.34
CA GLU A 69 -15.67 13.21 12.46
C GLU A 69 -16.13 14.21 11.37
N ALA A 70 -15.32 15.22 11.05
CA ALA A 70 -15.60 16.18 9.97
C ALA A 70 -15.63 15.50 8.58
N VAL A 71 -14.73 14.54 8.32
CA VAL A 71 -14.74 13.74 7.07
C VAL A 71 -16.03 12.95 6.94
N PHE A 72 -16.43 12.23 7.98
CA PHE A 72 -17.65 11.42 7.95
C PHE A 72 -18.93 12.25 7.94
N ALA A 73 -18.89 13.52 8.36
CA ALA A 73 -20.00 14.46 8.24
C ALA A 73 -20.29 14.88 6.78
N ARG A 74 -19.33 14.72 5.85
CA ARG A 74 -19.50 15.02 4.42
C ARG A 74 -20.28 13.96 3.65
N GLY A 75 -20.57 12.81 4.29
CA GLY A 75 -21.37 11.73 3.69
C GLY A 75 -22.76 12.18 3.23
N PRO A 76 -23.59 11.26 2.81
CA PRO A 76 -23.42 9.81 2.99
C PRO A 76 -22.37 9.18 2.06
N TYR A 77 -21.78 8.08 2.50
CA TYR A 77 -20.90 7.22 1.70
C TYR A 77 -21.48 5.80 1.63
N ASP A 78 -21.47 5.21 0.44
CA ASP A 78 -21.93 3.83 0.24
C ASP A 78 -20.89 2.80 0.69
N ILE A 79 -19.61 3.16 0.64
CA ILE A 79 -18.49 2.31 1.01
C ILE A 79 -17.26 3.16 1.42
N VAL A 80 -16.48 2.64 2.34
CA VAL A 80 -15.18 3.21 2.70
C VAL A 80 -14.06 2.29 2.23
N VAL A 81 -13.07 2.85 1.54
CA VAL A 81 -11.81 2.18 1.19
C VAL A 81 -10.68 2.86 1.94
N HIS A 82 -10.25 2.23 3.04
CA HIS A 82 -9.26 2.78 3.95
C HIS A 82 -7.84 2.33 3.56
N LEU A 83 -7.11 3.22 2.87
CA LEU A 83 -5.73 3.01 2.45
C LEU A 83 -4.74 3.96 3.15
N ALA A 84 -5.24 4.89 3.97
CA ALA A 84 -4.41 5.77 4.79
C ALA A 84 -3.68 4.94 5.86
N ALA A 85 -2.38 5.07 5.91
CA ALA A 85 -1.54 4.45 6.93
C ALA A 85 -0.15 5.06 6.93
N GLN A 86 0.53 5.02 8.07
CA GLN A 86 1.98 5.09 8.09
C GLN A 86 2.53 3.72 7.71
N ALA A 87 3.30 3.65 6.63
CA ALA A 87 3.79 2.40 6.07
C ALA A 87 5.33 2.37 6.02
N GLY A 88 5.91 1.16 6.05
CA GLY A 88 7.36 0.93 6.03
C GLY A 88 7.86 0.31 7.33
N VAL A 89 8.51 -0.86 7.23
CA VAL A 89 9.01 -1.59 8.40
C VAL A 89 10.09 -0.80 9.13
N ARG A 90 11.06 -0.25 8.38
CA ARG A 90 12.24 0.42 8.96
C ARG A 90 11.88 1.69 9.73
N TYR A 91 11.06 2.55 9.15
CA TYR A 91 10.65 3.78 9.80
C TYR A 91 9.82 3.53 11.07
N SER A 92 9.21 2.35 11.22
CA SER A 92 8.52 1.99 12.48
C SER A 92 9.47 1.80 13.66
N ILE A 93 10.77 1.60 13.40
CA ILE A 93 11.82 1.57 14.43
C ILE A 93 12.21 3.01 14.83
N GLU A 94 12.28 3.90 13.83
CA GLU A 94 12.72 5.29 14.03
C GLU A 94 11.63 6.18 14.64
N ASN A 95 10.38 6.00 14.21
CA ASN A 95 9.23 6.79 14.67
C ASN A 95 8.01 5.88 14.98
N PRO A 96 8.02 5.16 16.10
CA PRO A 96 6.95 4.22 16.47
C PRO A 96 5.59 4.90 16.69
N HIS A 97 5.56 6.11 17.24
CA HIS A 97 4.33 6.84 17.54
C HIS A 97 3.48 7.12 16.28
N ALA A 98 4.12 7.50 15.18
CA ALA A 98 3.41 7.71 13.90
C ALA A 98 2.63 6.48 13.43
N TYR A 99 3.08 5.27 13.81
CA TYR A 99 2.39 4.02 13.45
C TYR A 99 1.20 3.73 14.35
N THR A 100 1.31 3.96 15.65
CA THR A 100 0.17 3.78 16.57
C THR A 100 -0.91 4.82 16.31
N GLU A 101 -0.52 6.07 16.13
CA GLU A 101 -1.44 7.17 15.81
C GLU A 101 -2.19 6.92 14.49
N SER A 102 -1.47 6.71 13.39
CA SER A 102 -2.10 6.57 12.08
C SER A 102 -2.81 5.24 11.90
N ASN A 103 -2.18 4.10 12.31
CA ASN A 103 -2.66 2.78 11.94
C ASN A 103 -3.60 2.16 12.96
N VAL A 104 -3.54 2.58 14.24
CA VAL A 104 -4.42 2.07 15.30
C VAL A 104 -5.48 3.12 15.61
N THR A 105 -5.07 4.29 16.10
CA THR A 105 -6.02 5.36 16.48
C THR A 105 -6.80 5.87 15.27
N GLY A 106 -6.13 6.16 14.16
CA GLY A 106 -6.77 6.59 12.92
C GLY A 106 -7.72 5.56 12.36
N PHE A 107 -7.36 4.28 12.40
CA PHE A 107 -8.25 3.21 11.95
C PHE A 107 -9.47 3.03 12.87
N LEU A 108 -9.29 3.18 14.19
CA LEU A 108 -10.42 3.20 15.12
C LEU A 108 -11.42 4.32 14.77
N HIS A 109 -10.93 5.52 14.45
CA HIS A 109 -11.82 6.62 14.04
C HIS A 109 -12.57 6.32 12.74
N VAL A 110 -11.95 5.61 11.80
CA VAL A 110 -12.63 5.16 10.57
C VAL A 110 -13.73 4.13 10.88
N LEU A 111 -13.45 3.15 11.72
CA LEU A 111 -14.43 2.15 12.17
C LEU A 111 -15.63 2.81 12.90
N GLU A 112 -15.35 3.73 13.83
CA GLU A 112 -16.37 4.51 14.53
C GLU A 112 -17.16 5.42 13.56
N GLY A 113 -16.50 6.01 12.57
CA GLY A 113 -17.16 6.77 11.53
C GLY A 113 -18.14 5.92 10.73
N CYS A 114 -17.74 4.73 10.30
CA CYS A 114 -18.62 3.76 9.63
C CYS A 114 -19.82 3.40 10.53
N ARG A 115 -19.55 3.03 11.78
CA ARG A 115 -20.60 2.65 12.74
C ARG A 115 -21.64 3.76 12.94
N ARG A 116 -21.18 4.97 13.24
CA ARG A 116 -22.06 6.12 13.54
C ARG A 116 -22.85 6.62 12.35
N LYS A 117 -22.34 6.41 11.13
CA LYS A 117 -22.99 6.84 9.88
C LYS A 117 -23.75 5.73 9.17
N GLY A 118 -23.82 4.52 9.76
CA GLY A 118 -24.52 3.38 9.15
C GLY A 118 -23.86 2.90 7.85
N ILE A 119 -22.56 3.06 7.71
CA ILE A 119 -21.83 2.57 6.53
C ILE A 119 -21.56 1.08 6.74
N GLU A 120 -22.17 0.25 5.93
CA GLU A 120 -22.16 -1.20 6.11
C GLU A 120 -20.92 -1.89 5.51
N ARG A 121 -20.14 -1.20 4.67
CA ARG A 121 -19.04 -1.80 3.90
C ARG A 121 -17.73 -1.05 4.08
N LEU A 122 -16.71 -1.75 4.59
CA LEU A 122 -15.36 -1.23 4.76
C LEU A 122 -14.33 -2.17 4.13
N ILE A 123 -13.56 -1.67 3.17
CA ILE A 123 -12.36 -2.33 2.65
C ILE A 123 -11.14 -1.63 3.25
N TYR A 124 -10.16 -2.36 3.75
CA TYR A 124 -8.98 -1.75 4.37
C TYR A 124 -7.67 -2.45 3.99
N ALA A 125 -6.60 -1.66 3.96
CA ALA A 125 -5.26 -2.15 3.68
C ALA A 125 -4.63 -2.81 4.91
N SER A 126 -4.40 -4.12 4.85
CA SER A 126 -3.43 -4.83 5.66
C SER A 126 -2.10 -4.98 4.88
N SER A 127 -1.24 -5.90 5.26
CA SER A 127 0.10 -6.06 4.68
C SER A 127 0.60 -7.48 4.81
N SER A 128 1.37 -7.95 3.83
CA SER A 128 2.14 -9.20 3.93
C SER A 128 3.16 -9.19 5.08
N SER A 129 3.49 -8.01 5.63
CA SER A 129 4.39 -7.90 6.79
C SER A 129 3.86 -8.62 8.03
N VAL A 130 2.55 -8.91 8.12
CA VAL A 130 1.97 -9.69 9.23
C VAL A 130 2.50 -11.12 9.26
N TYR A 131 2.96 -11.66 8.12
CA TYR A 131 3.55 -12.98 8.01
C TYR A 131 5.04 -13.03 8.37
N ALA A 132 5.67 -11.87 8.60
CA ALA A 132 7.09 -11.84 8.89
C ALA A 132 7.42 -12.68 10.14
N GLY A 133 8.35 -13.62 9.98
CA GLY A 133 8.64 -14.65 10.98
C GLY A 133 8.17 -16.06 10.57
N ASN A 134 7.20 -16.19 9.69
CA ASN A 134 6.80 -17.48 9.14
C ASN A 134 7.89 -18.03 8.21
N ARG A 135 8.08 -19.35 8.27
CA ARG A 135 9.08 -20.05 7.43
C ARG A 135 8.45 -20.75 6.22
N LYS A 136 7.14 -21.05 6.30
CA LYS A 136 6.39 -21.69 5.23
C LYS A 136 6.04 -20.65 4.16
N THR A 137 6.25 -20.95 2.90
CA THR A 137 5.76 -20.21 1.73
C THR A 137 5.08 -21.19 0.76
N PRO A 138 4.10 -20.77 -0.06
CA PRO A 138 3.47 -19.43 -0.04
C PRO A 138 2.71 -19.17 1.25
N PHE A 139 2.59 -17.86 1.63
CA PHE A 139 1.81 -17.42 2.77
C PHE A 139 0.31 -17.52 2.47
N ALA A 140 -0.42 -18.28 3.28
CA ALA A 140 -1.87 -18.40 3.20
C ALA A 140 -2.56 -17.50 4.25
N VAL A 141 -3.78 -17.06 3.98
CA VAL A 141 -4.55 -16.20 4.90
C VAL A 141 -4.71 -16.83 6.28
N GLY A 142 -4.86 -18.16 6.33
CA GLY A 142 -5.00 -18.92 7.56
C GLY A 142 -3.69 -19.20 8.32
N ASP A 143 -2.53 -18.79 7.81
CA ASP A 143 -1.27 -18.96 8.52
C ASP A 143 -1.22 -18.09 9.79
N ALA A 144 -0.53 -18.59 10.82
CA ALA A 144 -0.36 -17.89 12.10
C ALA A 144 0.34 -16.54 11.92
N VAL A 145 -0.20 -15.49 12.55
CA VAL A 145 0.31 -14.09 12.48
C VAL A 145 0.33 -13.43 13.86
N GLU A 146 0.52 -14.25 14.91
CA GLU A 146 0.48 -13.81 16.31
C GLU A 146 1.80 -13.19 16.79
N THR A 147 2.91 -13.42 16.08
CA THR A 147 4.25 -12.99 16.49
C THR A 147 4.89 -12.04 15.46
N PRO A 148 4.33 -10.82 15.26
CA PRO A 148 4.88 -9.87 14.32
C PRO A 148 6.29 -9.42 14.72
N VAL A 149 7.21 -9.33 13.74
CA VAL A 149 8.63 -8.98 13.97
C VAL A 149 8.93 -7.49 13.76
N SER A 150 7.90 -6.67 13.56
CA SER A 150 8.02 -5.20 13.47
C SER A 150 6.77 -4.53 14.00
N LEU A 151 6.92 -3.30 14.51
CA LEU A 151 5.77 -2.51 14.98
C LEU A 151 4.79 -2.23 13.83
N TYR A 152 5.28 -1.99 12.62
CA TYR A 152 4.40 -1.86 11.45
C TYR A 152 3.50 -3.10 11.27
N ALA A 153 4.08 -4.30 11.30
CA ALA A 153 3.32 -5.54 11.21
C ALA A 153 2.32 -5.69 12.36
N ALA A 154 2.74 -5.37 13.59
CA ALA A 154 1.87 -5.39 14.76
C ALA A 154 0.67 -4.45 14.62
N THR A 155 0.87 -3.21 14.14
CA THR A 155 -0.25 -2.27 13.92
C THR A 155 -1.18 -2.73 12.80
N LYS A 156 -0.68 -3.39 11.74
CA LYS A 156 -1.53 -3.96 10.68
C LYS A 156 -2.34 -5.14 11.20
N ARG A 157 -1.73 -6.02 12.00
CA ARG A 157 -2.47 -7.12 12.65
C ARG A 157 -3.50 -6.60 13.66
N ALA A 158 -3.19 -5.57 14.44
CA ALA A 158 -4.16 -4.91 15.32
C ALA A 158 -5.38 -4.40 14.53
N GLY A 159 -5.17 -3.79 13.36
CA GLY A 159 -6.25 -3.36 12.47
C GLY A 159 -7.15 -4.53 12.03
N GLU A 160 -6.56 -5.69 11.69
CA GLU A 160 -7.35 -6.90 11.34
C GLU A 160 -8.24 -7.35 12.52
N LEU A 161 -7.72 -7.36 13.74
CA LEU A 161 -8.46 -7.73 14.94
C LEU A 161 -9.58 -6.71 15.25
N MET A 162 -9.29 -5.42 15.13
CA MET A 162 -10.28 -4.36 15.33
C MET A 162 -11.43 -4.47 14.31
N ALA A 163 -11.11 -4.69 13.03
CA ALA A 163 -12.12 -4.89 11.98
C ALA A 163 -13.00 -6.11 12.28
N HIS A 164 -12.42 -7.22 12.72
CA HIS A 164 -13.17 -8.41 13.14
C HIS A 164 -14.13 -8.08 14.29
N CYS A 165 -13.68 -7.35 15.32
CA CYS A 165 -14.54 -6.94 16.44
C CYS A 165 -15.74 -6.09 15.95
N TYR A 166 -15.49 -5.12 15.06
CA TYR A 166 -16.56 -4.25 14.55
C TYR A 166 -17.53 -4.99 13.63
N THR A 167 -17.07 -5.97 12.88
CA THR A 167 -17.97 -6.86 12.13
C THR A 167 -18.86 -7.64 13.08
N HIS A 168 -18.30 -8.24 14.14
CA HIS A 168 -19.03 -9.05 15.10
C HIS A 168 -20.06 -8.23 15.90
N LEU A 169 -19.65 -7.07 16.41
CA LEU A 169 -20.46 -6.26 17.32
C LEU A 169 -21.49 -5.39 16.59
N PHE A 170 -21.18 -4.91 15.38
CA PHE A 170 -21.98 -3.88 14.71
C PHE A 170 -22.44 -4.29 13.30
N GLY A 171 -22.11 -5.50 12.84
CA GLY A 171 -22.55 -6.01 11.53
C GLY A 171 -21.88 -5.35 10.32
N ILE A 172 -20.83 -4.52 10.51
CA ILE A 172 -20.12 -3.89 9.40
C ILE A 172 -19.36 -4.96 8.63
N ALA A 173 -19.66 -5.14 7.35
CA ALA A 173 -18.91 -6.04 6.48
C ALA A 173 -17.51 -5.47 6.23
N THR A 174 -16.47 -6.15 6.76
CA THR A 174 -15.10 -5.69 6.61
C THR A 174 -14.27 -6.64 5.77
N THR A 175 -13.53 -6.09 4.80
CA THR A 175 -12.60 -6.84 3.93
C THR A 175 -11.19 -6.29 4.06
N GLY A 176 -10.32 -7.04 4.70
CA GLY A 176 -8.89 -6.73 4.82
C GLY A 176 -8.10 -7.30 3.65
N LEU A 177 -7.21 -6.49 3.09
CA LEU A 177 -6.37 -6.86 1.96
C LEU A 177 -4.90 -6.81 2.39
N ARG A 178 -4.26 -7.98 2.50
CA ARG A 178 -2.83 -8.12 2.78
C ARG A 178 -2.06 -7.90 1.50
N PHE A 179 -1.70 -6.64 1.21
CA PHE A 179 -0.90 -6.30 0.04
C PHE A 179 0.52 -6.80 0.17
N PHE A 180 1.02 -7.42 -0.91
CA PHE A 180 2.42 -7.73 -1.10
C PHE A 180 3.17 -6.52 -1.69
N THR A 181 4.33 -6.70 -2.33
CA THR A 181 5.14 -5.55 -2.76
C THR A 181 4.58 -4.91 -4.01
N VAL A 182 3.79 -3.85 -3.84
CA VAL A 182 3.22 -3.08 -4.94
C VAL A 182 4.26 -2.14 -5.55
N TYR A 183 4.35 -2.11 -6.89
CA TYR A 183 5.26 -1.24 -7.62
C TYR A 183 4.62 -0.68 -8.90
N GLY A 184 5.21 0.38 -9.45
CA GLY A 184 4.74 1.01 -10.69
C GLY A 184 4.90 2.53 -10.70
N PRO A 185 4.39 3.21 -11.75
CA PRO A 185 4.36 4.68 -11.84
C PRO A 185 3.74 5.33 -10.62
N TRP A 186 4.24 6.51 -10.24
CA TRP A 186 3.79 7.22 -9.05
C TRP A 186 4.00 6.44 -7.74
N GLY A 187 4.91 5.45 -7.74
CA GLY A 187 5.24 4.64 -6.59
C GLY A 187 5.82 5.43 -5.43
N ARG A 188 5.96 4.76 -4.28
CA ARG A 188 6.54 5.36 -3.07
C ARG A 188 8.06 5.44 -3.20
N PRO A 189 8.69 6.60 -2.89
CA PRO A 189 10.12 6.78 -3.04
C PRO A 189 10.98 6.04 -2.01
N ASP A 190 10.37 5.55 -0.92
CA ASP A 190 11.01 4.73 0.11
C ASP A 190 11.10 3.23 -0.23
N MET A 191 10.42 2.79 -1.31
CA MET A 191 10.40 1.39 -1.73
C MET A 191 11.55 1.02 -2.66
N ALA A 192 12.01 -0.23 -2.57
CA ALA A 192 13.14 -0.75 -3.35
C ALA A 192 13.01 -0.54 -4.87
N PRO A 193 11.86 -0.81 -5.54
CA PRO A 193 11.71 -0.58 -6.98
C PRO A 193 12.02 0.86 -7.39
N PHE A 194 11.50 1.83 -6.65
CA PHE A 194 11.78 3.25 -6.91
C PHE A 194 13.24 3.61 -6.64
N LYS A 195 13.78 3.18 -5.49
CA LYS A 195 15.18 3.44 -5.10
C LYS A 195 16.16 2.90 -6.14
N PHE A 196 15.90 1.72 -6.69
CA PHE A 196 16.77 1.13 -7.72
C PHE A 196 16.74 1.94 -9.01
N VAL A 197 15.55 2.29 -9.51
CA VAL A 197 15.43 3.15 -10.70
C VAL A 197 16.13 4.47 -10.48
N HIS A 198 15.89 5.13 -9.35
CA HIS A 198 16.51 6.43 -9.02
C HIS A 198 18.05 6.35 -8.98
N ALA A 199 18.58 5.38 -8.23
CA ALA A 199 20.04 5.27 -8.05
C ALA A 199 20.76 4.84 -9.33
N ILE A 200 20.20 3.88 -10.09
CA ILE A 200 20.82 3.39 -11.33
C ILE A 200 20.78 4.49 -12.41
N GLU A 201 19.65 5.20 -12.56
CA GLU A 201 19.55 6.29 -13.53
C GLU A 201 20.60 7.38 -13.28
N ARG A 202 20.92 7.66 -12.01
CA ARG A 202 21.92 8.67 -11.59
C ARG A 202 23.35 8.13 -11.40
N GLY A 203 23.61 6.86 -11.73
CA GLY A 203 24.91 6.24 -11.56
C GLY A 203 25.33 6.07 -10.09
N GLN A 204 24.37 6.16 -9.17
CA GLN A 204 24.59 5.95 -7.74
C GLN A 204 24.65 4.46 -7.40
N ARG A 205 25.23 4.13 -6.24
CA ARG A 205 25.31 2.75 -5.75
C ARG A 205 23.98 2.31 -5.14
N ILE A 206 23.61 1.05 -5.40
CA ILE A 206 22.48 0.37 -4.75
C ILE A 206 22.97 -0.64 -3.72
N ASP A 207 22.27 -0.74 -2.60
CA ASP A 207 22.51 -1.75 -1.57
C ASP A 207 21.59 -2.95 -1.79
N LEU A 208 22.20 -4.12 -1.89
CA LEU A 208 21.54 -5.40 -2.07
C LEU A 208 21.62 -6.17 -0.75
N TYR A 209 20.56 -6.06 0.05
CA TYR A 209 20.46 -6.71 1.36
C TYR A 209 20.41 -8.22 1.23
N ASN A 210 20.80 -8.90 2.30
CA ASN A 210 21.00 -10.35 2.33
C ASN A 210 21.89 -10.83 1.15
N TYR A 211 22.89 -10.02 0.78
CA TYR A 211 23.77 -10.32 -0.35
C TYR A 211 23.03 -10.55 -1.69
N GLY A 212 21.84 -9.95 -1.85
CA GLY A 212 20.98 -10.13 -3.02
C GLY A 212 20.13 -11.41 -3.01
N ARG A 213 20.22 -12.23 -1.96
CA ARG A 213 19.52 -13.53 -1.83
C ARG A 213 18.13 -13.34 -1.22
N MET A 214 17.25 -12.60 -1.94
CA MET A 214 15.90 -12.32 -1.52
C MET A 214 14.93 -12.60 -2.65
N LEU A 215 13.75 -13.10 -2.31
CA LEU A 215 12.63 -13.28 -3.21
C LEU A 215 11.51 -12.33 -2.79
N ARG A 216 10.87 -11.67 -3.75
CA ARG A 216 9.75 -10.75 -3.49
C ARG A 216 8.62 -10.99 -4.49
N ASP A 217 7.42 -11.08 -3.94
CA ASP A 217 6.21 -11.04 -4.72
C ASP A 217 5.93 -9.59 -5.11
N PHE A 218 6.34 -9.21 -6.34
CA PHE A 218 6.13 -7.89 -6.91
C PHE A 218 4.83 -7.86 -7.69
N THR A 219 3.92 -6.97 -7.32
CA THR A 219 2.62 -6.82 -7.98
C THR A 219 2.49 -5.44 -8.61
N TYR A 220 2.16 -5.39 -9.89
CA TYR A 220 2.04 -4.12 -10.61
C TYR A 220 0.80 -3.34 -10.16
N ILE A 221 0.90 -2.01 -10.12
CA ILE A 221 -0.13 -1.13 -9.55
C ILE A 221 -1.49 -1.27 -10.24
N ASP A 222 -1.52 -1.43 -11.57
CA ASP A 222 -2.81 -1.54 -12.28
C ASP A 222 -3.53 -2.85 -11.93
N ASP A 223 -2.78 -3.93 -11.69
CA ASP A 223 -3.34 -5.21 -11.22
C ASP A 223 -3.94 -5.07 -9.81
N ILE A 224 -3.28 -4.30 -8.93
CA ILE A 224 -3.80 -4.00 -7.60
C ILE A 224 -5.10 -3.21 -7.69
N VAL A 225 -5.14 -2.19 -8.55
CA VAL A 225 -6.33 -1.35 -8.74
C VAL A 225 -7.48 -2.14 -9.34
N GLU A 226 -7.23 -3.00 -10.31
CA GLU A 226 -8.24 -3.90 -10.87
C GLU A 226 -8.81 -4.83 -9.80
N GLY A 227 -7.94 -5.46 -9.01
CA GLY A 227 -8.37 -6.31 -7.90
C GLY A 227 -9.21 -5.57 -6.87
N LEU A 228 -8.79 -4.37 -6.46
CA LEU A 228 -9.55 -3.49 -5.55
C LEU A 228 -10.91 -3.11 -6.12
N THR A 229 -10.98 -2.73 -7.39
CA THR A 229 -12.23 -2.36 -8.06
C THR A 229 -13.22 -3.53 -8.04
N ARG A 230 -12.74 -4.75 -8.32
CA ARG A 230 -13.59 -5.94 -8.26
C ARG A 230 -14.07 -6.27 -6.85
N VAL A 231 -13.25 -6.03 -5.81
CA VAL A 231 -13.69 -6.17 -4.42
C VAL A 231 -14.78 -5.15 -4.09
N ILE A 232 -14.66 -3.90 -4.56
CA ILE A 232 -15.68 -2.85 -4.39
C ILE A 232 -17.02 -3.26 -5.01
N ASP A 233 -16.98 -3.89 -6.19
CA ASP A 233 -18.17 -4.25 -6.97
C ASP A 233 -18.90 -5.50 -6.46
N ARG A 234 -18.24 -6.30 -5.62
CA ARG A 234 -18.86 -7.51 -5.09
C ARG A 234 -19.58 -7.28 -3.77
N PRO A 235 -20.71 -7.95 -3.55
CA PRO A 235 -21.35 -7.99 -2.23
C PRO A 235 -20.39 -8.55 -1.19
N GLN A 236 -20.32 -7.88 -0.04
CA GLN A 236 -19.51 -8.32 1.07
C GLN A 236 -20.38 -8.59 2.27
N THR A 237 -20.11 -9.66 2.98
CA THR A 237 -20.79 -10.00 4.24
C THR A 237 -19.77 -10.51 5.23
N GLY A 238 -19.93 -10.11 6.49
CA GLY A 238 -19.08 -10.55 7.57
C GLY A 238 -17.63 -10.04 7.44
N TYR A 239 -16.73 -10.72 8.12
CA TYR A 239 -15.30 -10.43 8.12
C TYR A 239 -14.57 -11.30 7.09
N ARG A 240 -13.74 -10.67 6.23
CA ARG A 240 -12.95 -11.36 5.23
C ARG A 240 -11.53 -10.81 5.19
N LEU A 241 -10.57 -11.70 4.93
CA LEU A 241 -9.17 -11.36 4.62
C LEU A 241 -8.76 -12.02 3.31
N TYR A 242 -7.93 -11.31 2.53
CA TYR A 242 -7.34 -11.83 1.30
C TYR A 242 -5.89 -11.39 1.15
N ASN A 243 -5.06 -12.27 0.61
CA ASN A 243 -3.76 -11.88 0.08
C ASN A 243 -3.94 -11.26 -1.30
N VAL A 244 -3.26 -10.13 -1.53
CA VAL A 244 -3.25 -9.45 -2.83
C VAL A 244 -1.80 -9.31 -3.29
N GLY A 245 -1.40 -10.24 -4.13
CA GLY A 245 -0.06 -10.40 -4.68
C GLY A 245 -0.12 -10.96 -6.10
N HIS A 246 1.04 -11.07 -6.76
CA HIS A 246 1.14 -11.70 -8.08
C HIS A 246 1.13 -13.25 -7.96
N GLY A 247 1.55 -13.80 -6.82
CA GLY A 247 1.65 -15.23 -6.60
C GLY A 247 2.87 -15.90 -7.27
N SER A 248 3.80 -15.09 -7.81
CA SER A 248 5.03 -15.56 -8.46
C SER A 248 6.20 -14.68 -8.02
N PRO A 249 6.93 -15.06 -6.98
CA PRO A 249 8.02 -14.26 -6.44
C PRO A 249 9.20 -14.19 -7.41
N VAL A 250 9.82 -13.02 -7.49
CA VAL A 250 10.98 -12.73 -8.35
C VAL A 250 12.22 -12.48 -7.48
N GLY A 251 13.36 -13.00 -7.93
CA GLY A 251 14.65 -12.76 -7.28
C GLY A 251 15.06 -11.29 -7.31
N LEU A 252 15.62 -10.79 -6.20
CA LEU A 252 16.04 -9.39 -6.11
C LEU A 252 17.05 -9.00 -7.21
N LEU A 253 18.00 -9.91 -7.51
CA LEU A 253 18.97 -9.68 -8.59
C LEU A 253 18.33 -9.68 -9.98
N GLU A 254 17.35 -10.55 -10.21
CA GLU A 254 16.57 -10.59 -11.45
C GLU A 254 15.78 -9.30 -11.65
N PHE A 255 15.13 -8.80 -10.58
CA PHE A 255 14.46 -7.50 -10.60
C PHE A 255 15.43 -6.36 -10.95
N VAL A 256 16.61 -6.32 -10.33
CA VAL A 256 17.65 -5.33 -10.64
C VAL A 256 18.10 -5.43 -12.10
N HIS A 257 18.35 -6.64 -12.62
CA HIS A 257 18.68 -6.83 -14.04
C HIS A 257 17.58 -6.31 -14.98
N THR A 258 16.32 -6.49 -14.59
CA THR A 258 15.18 -5.97 -15.37
C THR A 258 15.17 -4.43 -15.37
N VAL A 259 15.48 -3.80 -14.22
CA VAL A 259 15.64 -2.33 -14.15
C VAL A 259 16.82 -1.86 -14.98
N GLU A 260 17.97 -2.56 -14.94
CA GLU A 260 19.14 -2.24 -15.76
C GLU A 260 18.82 -2.26 -17.26
N ARG A 261 18.10 -3.29 -17.71
CA ARG A 261 17.69 -3.40 -19.12
C ARG A 261 16.77 -2.26 -19.53
N ALA A 262 15.77 -1.94 -18.73
CA ALA A 262 14.82 -0.87 -19.00
C ALA A 262 15.48 0.52 -19.01
N LEU A 263 16.50 0.73 -18.19
CA LEU A 263 17.27 1.97 -18.14
C LEU A 263 18.36 2.07 -19.22
N GLY A 264 18.82 0.94 -19.75
CA GLY A 264 20.03 0.86 -20.59
C GLY A 264 21.31 1.15 -19.82
N LYS A 265 21.32 0.97 -18.49
CA LYS A 265 22.41 1.31 -17.58
C LYS A 265 22.71 0.16 -16.62
N ARG A 266 23.96 0.05 -16.17
CA ARG A 266 24.38 -0.95 -15.17
C ARG A 266 24.36 -0.37 -13.76
N ALA A 267 23.88 -1.16 -12.80
CA ALA A 267 23.88 -0.81 -11.39
C ALA A 267 25.30 -0.90 -10.77
N ARG A 268 25.67 0.08 -9.97
CA ARG A 268 26.83 -0.01 -9.07
C ARG A 268 26.37 -0.70 -7.79
N ARG A 269 26.66 -1.98 -7.64
CA ARG A 269 26.09 -2.84 -6.58
C ARG A 269 26.99 -2.89 -5.36
N ARG A 270 26.39 -2.84 -4.15
CA ARG A 270 27.02 -3.19 -2.88
C ARG A 270 26.18 -4.29 -2.22
N PHE A 271 26.80 -5.41 -1.95
CA PHE A 271 26.19 -6.51 -1.23
C PHE A 271 26.38 -6.31 0.27
N VAL A 272 25.28 -6.31 1.00
CA VAL A 272 25.25 -6.01 2.44
C VAL A 272 24.47 -7.08 3.21
N PRO A 273 24.73 -7.26 4.52
CA PRO A 273 23.96 -8.17 5.36
C PRO A 273 22.47 -7.84 5.38
N MET A 274 21.68 -8.79 5.85
CA MET A 274 20.24 -8.60 6.06
C MET A 274 19.98 -7.57 7.17
N VAL A 275 18.92 -6.76 7.01
CA VAL A 275 18.50 -5.78 8.03
C VAL A 275 17.54 -6.46 9.00
N PRO A 276 17.61 -6.17 10.30
CA PRO A 276 16.62 -6.64 11.28
C PRO A 276 15.18 -6.27 10.88
N GLY A 277 14.26 -7.20 11.08
CA GLY A 277 12.85 -7.02 10.71
C GLY A 277 12.51 -7.24 9.23
N ASP A 278 13.50 -7.47 8.36
CA ASP A 278 13.26 -7.86 6.96
C ASP A 278 13.10 -9.37 6.83
N VAL A 279 12.54 -9.83 5.71
CA VAL A 279 12.29 -11.26 5.43
C VAL A 279 13.03 -11.70 4.18
N VAL A 280 13.44 -12.98 4.13
CA VAL A 280 14.16 -13.55 2.99
C VAL A 280 13.24 -13.65 1.78
N GLU A 281 12.00 -14.10 1.99
CA GLU A 281 11.03 -14.35 0.92
C GLU A 281 9.66 -13.79 1.28
N THR A 282 8.97 -13.25 0.27
CA THR A 282 7.52 -13.01 0.31
C THR A 282 6.89 -13.65 -0.91
N HIS A 283 5.90 -14.51 -0.66
CA HIS A 283 5.18 -15.25 -1.69
C HIS A 283 3.72 -15.39 -1.26
N ALA A 284 2.80 -14.79 -2.03
CA ALA A 284 1.37 -14.83 -1.75
C ALA A 284 0.73 -16.13 -2.22
N GLU A 285 -0.05 -16.79 -1.36
CA GLU A 285 -1.13 -17.65 -1.83
C GLU A 285 -2.29 -16.74 -2.24
N VAL A 286 -2.73 -16.82 -3.49
CA VAL A 286 -3.69 -15.87 -4.10
C VAL A 286 -4.99 -16.52 -4.57
N GLU A 287 -5.14 -17.82 -4.41
CA GLU A 287 -6.26 -18.58 -4.96
C GLU A 287 -7.62 -18.17 -4.36
N GLU A 288 -7.67 -17.83 -3.06
CA GLU A 288 -8.89 -17.35 -2.43
C GLU A 288 -9.31 -15.98 -2.98
N PHE A 289 -8.35 -15.09 -3.23
CA PHE A 289 -8.62 -13.80 -3.85
C PHE A 289 -9.12 -13.96 -5.28
N PHE A 290 -8.49 -14.86 -6.05
CA PHE A 290 -8.95 -15.19 -7.40
C PHE A 290 -10.38 -15.75 -7.42
N ARG A 291 -10.67 -16.75 -6.59
CA ARG A 291 -12.03 -17.32 -6.51
C ARG A 291 -13.08 -16.27 -6.16
N TYR A 292 -12.71 -15.31 -5.29
CA TYR A 292 -13.62 -14.25 -4.91
C TYR A 292 -13.77 -13.19 -6.02
N THR A 293 -12.70 -12.74 -6.66
CA THR A 293 -12.71 -11.62 -7.61
C THR A 293 -12.85 -12.05 -9.07
N GLY A 294 -12.52 -13.30 -9.41
CA GLY A 294 -12.35 -13.77 -10.77
C GLY A 294 -11.15 -13.11 -11.48
N PHE A 295 -10.15 -12.64 -10.73
CA PHE A 295 -9.03 -11.90 -11.29
C PHE A 295 -7.68 -12.35 -10.70
N HIS A 296 -6.74 -12.62 -11.59
CA HIS A 296 -5.33 -12.81 -11.26
C HIS A 296 -4.50 -11.61 -11.72
N PRO A 297 -3.63 -11.06 -10.86
CA PRO A 297 -2.55 -10.18 -11.29
C PRO A 297 -1.70 -10.88 -12.36
N ALA A 298 -1.53 -10.25 -13.51
CA ALA A 298 -0.89 -10.90 -14.66
C ALA A 298 0.16 -10.02 -15.37
N THR A 299 0.38 -8.79 -14.92
CA THR A 299 1.36 -7.89 -15.55
C THR A 299 2.78 -8.40 -15.32
N PRO A 300 3.53 -8.80 -16.37
CA PRO A 300 4.92 -9.25 -16.21
C PRO A 300 5.79 -8.15 -15.59
N VAL A 301 6.74 -8.55 -14.74
CA VAL A 301 7.64 -7.59 -14.05
C VAL A 301 8.39 -6.71 -15.05
N ALA A 302 8.81 -7.25 -16.19
CA ALA A 302 9.48 -6.48 -17.23
C ALA A 302 8.63 -5.31 -17.75
N VAL A 303 7.35 -5.56 -18.06
CA VAL A 303 6.41 -4.54 -18.52
C VAL A 303 6.16 -3.48 -17.46
N GLY A 304 5.95 -3.89 -16.21
CA GLY A 304 5.73 -2.97 -15.11
C GLY A 304 6.95 -2.09 -14.82
N VAL A 305 8.17 -2.64 -14.95
CA VAL A 305 9.43 -1.91 -14.78
C VAL A 305 9.64 -0.92 -15.92
N GLU A 306 9.37 -1.28 -17.18
CA GLU A 306 9.45 -0.35 -18.31
C GLU A 306 8.53 0.87 -18.09
N ARG A 307 7.29 0.64 -17.67
CA ARG A 307 6.34 1.73 -17.35
C ARG A 307 6.81 2.58 -16.16
N LEU A 308 7.38 1.96 -15.13
CA LEU A 308 7.97 2.67 -13.99
C LEU A 308 9.13 3.56 -14.43
N VAL A 309 10.03 3.07 -15.27
CA VAL A 309 11.19 3.82 -15.80
C VAL A 309 10.73 4.97 -16.68
N ALA A 310 9.77 4.74 -17.59
CA ALA A 310 9.22 5.79 -18.44
C ALA A 310 8.60 6.92 -17.61
N TRP A 311 7.80 6.57 -16.59
CA TRP A 311 7.25 7.54 -15.66
C TRP A 311 8.35 8.28 -14.88
N TYR A 312 9.34 7.57 -14.36
CA TYR A 312 10.43 8.17 -13.60
C TYR A 312 11.16 9.25 -14.41
N ARG A 313 11.46 8.97 -15.68
CA ARG A 313 12.13 9.93 -16.59
C ARG A 313 11.26 11.15 -16.89
N ALA A 314 9.95 10.98 -17.03
CA ALA A 314 9.02 12.09 -17.27
C ALA A 314 8.79 12.99 -16.04
N TYR A 315 9.01 12.47 -14.83
CA TYR A 315 8.74 13.17 -13.57
C TYR A 315 9.92 13.19 -12.62
N ALA A 316 11.15 13.21 -13.15
CA ALA A 316 12.38 13.12 -12.37
C ALA A 316 12.49 14.19 -11.25
N ASP A 317 11.96 15.40 -11.48
CA ASP A 317 11.97 16.51 -10.51
C ASP A 317 11.08 16.26 -9.26
N LEU A 318 10.09 15.37 -9.38
CA LEU A 318 9.26 14.92 -8.26
C LEU A 318 9.86 13.72 -7.53
N CYS A 319 10.92 13.14 -8.08
CA CYS A 319 11.48 11.88 -7.65
C CYS A 319 12.64 12.09 -6.67
N VAL A 320 12.35 12.68 -5.52
CA VAL A 320 13.34 12.82 -4.43
C VAL A 320 13.20 11.64 -3.47
N PRO A 321 14.26 10.80 -3.30
CA PRO A 321 14.24 9.72 -2.31
C PRO A 321 14.11 10.28 -0.91
N VAL A 322 13.49 9.49 -0.01
CA VAL A 322 13.60 9.73 1.42
C VAL A 322 15.07 9.57 1.80
N THR A 323 15.72 10.67 2.14
CA THR A 323 17.04 10.63 2.77
C THR A 323 16.87 9.91 4.12
N GLN A 324 17.50 8.75 4.28
CA GLN A 324 17.72 8.20 5.60
C GLN A 324 18.59 9.22 6.32
N GLN A 325 18.03 9.96 7.28
CA GLN A 325 18.85 10.63 8.27
C GLN A 325 19.65 9.52 8.95
N ALA A 326 20.95 9.56 8.76
CA ALA A 326 21.86 8.72 9.50
C ALA A 326 21.68 9.08 10.98
N THR A 327 20.91 8.30 11.70
CA THR A 327 20.97 8.29 13.15
C THR A 327 22.34 7.75 13.50
N ALA A 328 23.27 8.66 13.76
CA ALA A 328 24.45 8.35 14.54
C ALA A 328 23.97 7.99 15.96
N VAL A 329 24.09 6.73 16.32
CA VAL A 329 24.12 6.23 17.69
C VAL A 329 25.47 5.58 17.87
#